data_576066039fa96dacc6f9bdb54305d647
#
_entry.id   576066039fa96dacc6f9bdb54305d647
#
_cell.length_a   1.000
_cell.length_b   1.000
_cell.length_c   1.000
_cell.angle_alpha   90.00
_cell.angle_beta   90.00
_cell.angle_gamma   90.00
#
_symmetry.space_group_name_H-M   'P 1'
#
loop_
_entity.id
_entity.type
_entity.pdbx_description
1 polymer ?
#
loop_
_entity_poly.entity_id
_entity_poly.type
_entity_poly.pdbx_seq_one_letter_code
_entity_poly.pdbx_strand_id
1 'polypeptide(L)'
;MKFNEDDRAQRLLDVVEHIDGQINVSYVNSTGHIVAWHRHKIQTDYWICLKGSFKVGLATPIDEDKGRECCDVKWEYVSDKNFRVLRIPPGVWHGYKALEPDSILLYYLTRKYDVNDEEKVLPGFFSENWETEN
;
A
#
# COMPACT_ATOMS: atom_id res chain seq x y z
N MET A 1 -11.85 9.36 -13.79
CA MET A 1 -10.42 9.31 -13.48
C MET A 1 -9.94 10.63 -12.90
N LYS A 2 -9.08 10.57 -11.90
CA LYS A 2 -8.48 11.76 -11.31
C LYS A 2 -6.96 11.63 -11.29
N PHE A 3 -6.27 12.74 -11.51
CA PHE A 3 -4.82 12.84 -11.32
C PHE A 3 -4.54 13.44 -9.95
N ASN A 4 -3.57 12.86 -9.23
CA ASN A 4 -3.11 13.34 -7.94
C ASN A 4 -1.60 13.25 -7.87
N GLU A 5 -0.98 14.29 -7.34
CA GLU A 5 0.47 14.32 -7.19
C GLU A 5 0.87 14.93 -5.86
N ASP A 6 1.85 14.33 -5.21
CA ASP A 6 2.53 14.91 -4.07
C ASP A 6 4.03 14.61 -4.19
N ASP A 7 4.81 14.87 -3.16
CA ASP A 7 6.26 14.64 -3.18
C ASP A 7 6.64 13.15 -3.22
N ARG A 8 5.68 12.24 -2.97
CA ARG A 8 5.92 10.80 -2.91
C ARG A 8 5.62 10.10 -4.22
N ALA A 9 4.60 10.55 -4.98
CA ALA A 9 4.17 9.84 -6.18
C ALA A 9 3.23 10.68 -7.05
N GLN A 10 3.15 10.28 -8.31
CA GLN A 10 2.09 10.68 -9.23
C GLN A 10 1.10 9.54 -9.32
N ARG A 11 -0.20 9.83 -9.30
CA ARG A 11 -1.25 8.80 -9.23
C ARG A 11 -2.35 9.08 -10.22
N LEU A 12 -2.83 8.01 -10.83
CA LEU A 12 -4.10 7.99 -11.55
C LEU A 12 -5.09 7.22 -10.69
N LEU A 13 -6.18 7.88 -10.32
CA LEU A 13 -7.19 7.32 -9.43
C LEU A 13 -8.47 7.05 -10.20
N ASP A 14 -9.13 5.94 -9.88
CA ASP A 14 -10.40 5.53 -10.49
C ASP A 14 -10.30 5.49 -12.01
N VAL A 15 -9.31 4.73 -12.50
CA VAL A 15 -8.95 4.69 -13.92
C VAL A 15 -10.08 4.09 -14.77
N VAL A 16 -10.79 3.13 -14.23
CA VAL A 16 -11.95 2.49 -14.88
C VAL A 16 -13.19 2.82 -14.06
N GLU A 17 -13.99 3.75 -14.56
CA GLU A 17 -15.06 4.38 -13.77
C GLU A 17 -16.33 3.55 -13.62
N HIS A 18 -16.53 2.55 -14.48
CA HIS A 18 -17.79 1.80 -14.57
C HIS A 18 -17.72 0.39 -13.99
N ILE A 19 -16.82 0.18 -13.03
CA ILE A 19 -16.70 -1.11 -12.34
C ILE A 19 -17.11 -0.96 -10.88
N ASP A 20 -17.45 -2.09 -10.26
CA ASP A 20 -17.59 -2.14 -8.81
C ASP A 20 -16.18 -2.13 -8.23
N GLY A 21 -15.86 -1.10 -7.48
CA GLY A 21 -14.52 -0.91 -6.98
C GLY A 21 -13.78 0.20 -7.71
N GLN A 22 -12.47 0.21 -7.53
CA GLN A 22 -11.62 1.29 -8.03
C GLN A 22 -10.24 0.76 -8.39
N ILE A 23 -9.70 1.19 -9.51
CA ILE A 23 -8.33 0.88 -9.93
C ILE A 23 -7.52 2.15 -9.86
N ASN A 24 -6.42 2.08 -9.13
CA ASN A 24 -5.46 3.18 -8.99
C ASN A 24 -4.09 2.75 -9.51
N VAL A 25 -3.34 3.72 -10.03
CA VAL A 25 -1.95 3.51 -10.45
C VAL A 25 -1.09 4.59 -9.83
N SER A 26 -0.02 4.18 -9.15
CA SER A 26 0.95 5.09 -8.55
C SER A 26 2.27 4.98 -9.31
N TYR A 27 2.79 6.13 -9.74
CA TYR A 27 4.11 6.27 -10.35
C TYR A 27 5.03 6.86 -9.29
N VAL A 28 6.00 6.09 -8.82
CA VAL A 28 6.87 6.48 -7.71
C VAL A 28 8.27 6.73 -8.25
N ASN A 29 8.63 8.00 -8.40
CA ASN A 29 9.87 8.38 -9.07
C ASN A 29 11.11 8.18 -8.20
N SER A 30 10.98 8.26 -6.89
CA SER A 30 12.09 8.25 -5.95
C SER A 30 11.97 7.11 -4.96
N THR A 31 13.10 6.54 -4.54
CA THR A 31 13.16 5.48 -3.53
C THR A 31 13.13 6.01 -2.10
N GLY A 32 13.17 7.33 -1.92
CA GLY A 32 13.32 7.94 -0.58
C GLY A 32 12.03 8.06 0.24
N HIS A 33 10.88 7.82 -0.35
CA HIS A 33 9.60 8.08 0.31
C HIS A 33 8.88 6.79 0.73
N ILE A 34 8.29 6.84 1.92
CA ILE A 34 7.51 5.75 2.49
C ILE A 34 6.05 6.17 2.45
N VAL A 35 5.20 5.34 1.84
CA VAL A 35 3.74 5.53 1.82
C VAL A 35 3.16 4.51 2.78
N ALA A 36 2.92 4.88 4.02
CA ALA A 36 2.44 4.01 5.09
C ALA A 36 1.85 4.87 6.20
N TRP A 37 1.06 4.33 7.05
CA TRP A 37 0.36 3.05 7.12
C TRP A 37 -1.11 3.32 6.95
N HIS A 38 -1.81 2.45 6.23
CA HIS A 38 -3.25 2.55 6.02
C HIS A 38 -3.90 1.22 6.36
N ARG A 39 -5.12 1.28 6.85
CA ARG A 39 -5.93 0.09 7.14
C ARG A 39 -7.38 0.38 6.79
N HIS A 40 -8.10 -0.65 6.35
CA HIS A 40 -9.52 -0.55 6.01
C HIS A 40 -10.34 -1.55 6.82
N LYS A 41 -11.59 -1.22 7.09
CA LYS A 41 -12.52 -2.10 7.79
C LYS A 41 -13.27 -3.01 6.83
N ILE A 42 -13.56 -2.53 5.63
CA ILE A 42 -14.40 -3.24 4.64
C ILE A 42 -13.61 -3.55 3.39
N GLN A 43 -12.82 -2.59 2.90
CA GLN A 43 -12.10 -2.69 1.65
C GLN A 43 -10.98 -3.73 1.71
N THR A 44 -10.88 -4.53 0.63
CA THR A 44 -9.71 -5.37 0.35
C THR A 44 -8.94 -4.73 -0.79
N ASP A 45 -7.61 -4.73 -0.68
CA ASP A 45 -6.72 -4.26 -1.74
C ASP A 45 -6.05 -5.43 -2.44
N TYR A 46 -5.85 -5.29 -3.74
CA TYR A 46 -5.04 -6.20 -4.55
C TYR A 46 -3.97 -5.38 -5.25
N TRP A 47 -2.71 -5.68 -4.98
CA TRP A 47 -1.57 -4.91 -5.48
C TRP A 47 -0.73 -5.74 -6.43
N ILE A 48 -0.33 -5.12 -7.56
CA ILE A 48 0.63 -5.70 -8.49
C ILE A 48 1.66 -4.66 -8.91
N CYS A 49 2.93 -5.04 -8.90
CA CYS A 49 4.01 -4.19 -9.40
C CYS A 49 4.09 -4.34 -10.92
N LEU A 50 3.85 -3.24 -11.63
CA LEU A 50 3.92 -3.24 -13.10
C LEU A 50 5.31 -2.93 -13.61
N LYS A 51 6.10 -2.15 -12.85
CA LYS A 51 7.46 -1.78 -13.22
C LYS A 51 8.27 -1.53 -11.97
N GLY A 52 9.53 -1.94 -11.98
CA GLY A 52 10.43 -1.74 -10.86
C GLY A 52 10.19 -2.71 -9.73
N SER A 53 10.32 -2.24 -8.50
CA SER A 53 10.14 -3.09 -7.32
C SER A 53 9.75 -2.28 -6.10
N PHE A 54 9.03 -2.94 -5.19
CA PHE A 54 8.56 -2.34 -3.94
C PHE A 54 8.81 -3.27 -2.77
N LYS A 55 9.19 -2.67 -1.65
CA LYS A 55 9.12 -3.29 -0.34
C LYS A 55 7.76 -2.95 0.24
N VAL A 56 6.97 -3.96 0.57
CA VAL A 56 5.62 -3.81 1.10
C VAL A 56 5.62 -4.25 2.55
N GLY A 57 5.12 -3.39 3.42
CA GLY A 57 4.91 -3.73 4.83
C GLY A 57 3.47 -4.14 5.07
N LEU A 58 3.29 -5.23 5.81
CA LEU A 58 2.00 -5.73 6.24
C LEU A 58 2.04 -5.91 7.76
N ALA A 59 1.22 -5.15 8.48
CA ALA A 59 1.17 -5.22 9.94
C ALA A 59 -0.19 -5.76 10.36
N THR A 60 -0.16 -6.94 10.96
CA THR A 60 -1.37 -7.63 11.42
C THR A 60 -1.48 -7.51 12.94
N PRO A 61 -2.61 -7.05 13.49
CA PRO A 61 -2.79 -7.00 14.93
C PRO A 61 -2.65 -8.39 15.57
N ILE A 62 -1.80 -8.48 16.61
CA ILE A 62 -1.62 -9.72 17.37
C ILE A 62 -2.70 -9.84 18.45
N ASP A 63 -2.99 -8.71 19.10
CA ASP A 63 -3.95 -8.65 20.19
C ASP A 63 -4.63 -7.29 20.15
N GLU A 64 -5.90 -7.26 19.76
CA GLU A 64 -6.67 -6.03 19.61
C GLU A 64 -6.91 -5.33 20.96
N ASP A 65 -6.90 -6.07 22.06
CA ASP A 65 -7.07 -5.50 23.40
C ASP A 65 -5.87 -4.66 23.84
N LYS A 66 -4.71 -4.87 23.22
CA LYS A 66 -3.47 -4.13 23.53
C LYS A 66 -3.21 -2.97 22.57
N GLY A 67 -4.08 -2.78 21.59
CA GLY A 67 -3.98 -1.67 20.67
C GLY A 67 -3.05 -1.93 19.49
N ARG A 68 -2.80 -0.86 18.72
CA ARG A 68 -2.14 -0.92 17.41
C ARG A 68 -0.65 -1.19 17.49
N GLU A 69 -0.01 -0.90 18.63
CA GLU A 69 1.41 -1.17 18.82
C GLU A 69 1.72 -2.66 18.85
N CYS A 70 0.72 -3.50 19.11
CA CYS A 70 0.88 -4.95 19.18
C CYS A 70 0.59 -5.58 17.81
N CYS A 71 1.36 -5.20 16.79
CA CYS A 71 1.25 -5.75 15.46
C CYS A 71 2.48 -6.59 15.11
N ASP A 72 2.24 -7.67 14.35
CA ASP A 72 3.29 -8.44 13.71
C ASP A 72 3.54 -7.83 12.32
N VAL A 73 4.72 -7.29 12.09
CA VAL A 73 5.09 -6.66 10.83
C VAL A 73 5.81 -7.67 9.96
N LYS A 74 5.27 -7.92 8.77
CA LYS A 74 5.87 -8.78 7.75
C LYS A 74 6.22 -7.94 6.54
N TRP A 75 7.28 -8.35 5.86
CA TRP A 75 7.74 -7.68 4.64
C TRP A 75 7.54 -8.60 3.44
N GLU A 76 6.98 -8.01 2.39
CA GLU A 76 6.82 -8.66 1.10
C GLU A 76 7.54 -7.83 0.05
N TYR A 77 8.12 -8.50 -0.93
CA TYR A 77 8.83 -7.84 -2.02
C TYR A 77 8.14 -8.19 -3.33
N VAL A 78 7.72 -7.16 -4.06
CA VAL A 78 7.08 -7.33 -5.36
C VAL A 78 7.90 -6.62 -6.42
N SER A 79 7.95 -7.20 -7.63
CA SER A 79 8.71 -6.62 -8.74
C SER A 79 8.07 -6.98 -10.07
N ASP A 80 8.51 -6.27 -11.13
CA ASP A 80 8.10 -6.59 -12.50
C ASP A 80 8.70 -7.89 -13.03
N LYS A 81 9.64 -8.47 -12.28
CA LYS A 81 10.28 -9.75 -12.62
C LYS A 81 9.62 -10.94 -11.95
N ASN A 82 8.68 -10.69 -11.05
CA ASN A 82 7.97 -11.72 -10.33
C ASN A 82 6.49 -11.31 -10.24
N PHE A 83 5.77 -11.59 -11.31
CA PHE A 83 4.36 -11.21 -11.41
C PHE A 83 3.53 -11.98 -10.39
N ARG A 84 3.09 -11.28 -9.38
CA ARG A 84 2.15 -11.81 -8.40
C ARG A 84 1.27 -10.69 -7.88
N VAL A 85 0.10 -11.06 -7.41
CA VAL A 85 -0.84 -10.11 -6.82
C VAL A 85 -0.84 -10.33 -5.32
N LEU A 86 -0.59 -9.26 -4.57
CA LEU A 86 -0.75 -9.27 -3.12
C LEU A 86 -2.20 -8.94 -2.79
N ARG A 87 -2.84 -9.82 -2.03
CA ARG A 87 -4.16 -9.56 -1.48
C ARG A 87 -3.99 -9.06 -0.04
N ILE A 88 -4.53 -7.88 0.23
CA ILE A 88 -4.47 -7.27 1.56
C ILE A 88 -5.89 -7.17 2.11
N PRO A 89 -6.25 -8.07 3.05
CA PRO A 89 -7.61 -8.10 3.58
C PRO A 89 -7.89 -6.94 4.54
N PRO A 90 -9.17 -6.70 4.86
CA PRO A 90 -9.51 -5.72 5.88
C PRO A 90 -8.79 -6.02 7.21
N GLY A 91 -8.46 -4.97 7.95
CA GLY A 91 -7.81 -5.10 9.26
C GLY A 91 -6.29 -5.16 9.23
N VAL A 92 -5.69 -5.37 8.06
CA VAL A 92 -4.22 -5.43 7.92
C VAL A 92 -3.71 -4.05 7.53
N TRP A 93 -2.81 -3.50 8.35
CA TRP A 93 -2.10 -2.27 8.02
C TRP A 93 -1.13 -2.53 6.88
N HIS A 94 -1.05 -1.63 5.93
CA HIS A 94 -0.19 -1.79 4.76
C HIS A 94 0.48 -0.49 4.37
N GLY A 95 1.60 -0.64 3.69
CA GLY A 95 2.36 0.46 3.16
C GLY A 95 3.43 -0.05 2.21
N TYR A 96 4.11 0.88 1.55
CA TYR A 96 5.14 0.50 0.59
C TYR A 96 6.24 1.54 0.51
N LYS A 97 7.37 1.09 -0.03
CA LYS A 97 8.51 1.92 -0.40
C LYS A 97 9.05 1.39 -1.72
N ALA A 98 9.27 2.27 -2.70
CA ALA A 98 9.89 1.87 -3.95
C ALA A 98 11.38 1.55 -3.71
N LEU A 99 11.86 0.46 -4.29
CA LEU A 99 13.25 0.04 -4.21
C LEU A 99 14.06 0.47 -5.43
N GLU A 100 13.36 0.81 -6.52
CA GLU A 100 13.95 1.32 -7.74
C GLU A 100 13.26 2.62 -8.13
N PRO A 101 13.96 3.58 -8.75
CA PRO A 101 13.30 4.79 -9.24
C PRO A 101 12.34 4.44 -10.37
N ASP A 102 11.32 5.28 -10.55
CA ASP A 102 10.31 5.15 -11.60
C ASP A 102 9.53 3.83 -11.55
N SER A 103 9.27 3.35 -10.34
CA SER A 103 8.46 2.16 -10.13
C SER A 103 6.97 2.46 -10.26
N ILE A 104 6.19 1.46 -10.71
CA ILE A 104 4.76 1.61 -10.95
C ILE A 104 4.00 0.52 -10.20
N LEU A 105 3.05 0.94 -9.37
CA LEU A 105 2.18 0.05 -8.61
C LEU A 105 0.74 0.25 -9.09
N LEU A 106 0.08 -0.84 -9.48
CA LEU A 106 -1.36 -0.86 -9.73
C LEU A 106 -2.02 -1.50 -8.52
N TYR A 107 -3.10 -0.87 -8.03
CA TYR A 107 -3.86 -1.44 -6.94
C TYR A 107 -5.36 -1.34 -7.22
N TYR A 108 -6.03 -2.47 -7.02
CA TYR A 108 -7.47 -2.58 -7.12
C TYR A 108 -8.08 -2.58 -5.73
N LEU A 109 -9.06 -1.69 -5.53
CA LEU A 109 -9.85 -1.60 -4.30
C LEU A 109 -11.20 -2.23 -4.57
N THR A 110 -11.68 -3.07 -3.65
CA THR A 110 -12.95 -3.79 -3.85
C THR A 110 -14.19 -2.90 -3.78
N ARG A 111 -14.00 -1.63 -3.43
CA ARG A 111 -15.05 -0.62 -3.40
C ARG A 111 -14.45 0.73 -3.76
N LYS A 112 -15.29 1.71 -4.13
CA LYS A 112 -14.81 3.07 -4.31
C LYS A 112 -14.18 3.57 -3.02
N TYR A 113 -13.10 4.33 -3.15
CA TYR A 113 -12.39 4.89 -2.00
C TYR A 113 -13.36 5.64 -1.09
N ASP A 114 -13.33 5.30 0.19
CA ASP A 114 -14.16 5.89 1.22
C ASP A 114 -13.26 6.29 2.39
N VAL A 115 -13.11 7.60 2.61
CA VAL A 115 -12.26 8.12 3.68
C VAL A 115 -12.73 7.63 5.06
N ASN A 116 -14.02 7.32 5.22
CA ASN A 116 -14.57 6.84 6.48
C ASN A 116 -14.23 5.36 6.74
N ASP A 117 -13.78 4.64 5.73
CA ASP A 117 -13.33 3.25 5.85
C ASP A 117 -11.80 3.17 6.01
N GLU A 118 -11.11 4.28 6.14
CA GLU A 118 -9.65 4.31 6.23
C GLU A 118 -9.18 4.79 7.59
N GLU A 119 -8.23 4.05 8.17
CA GLU A 119 -7.45 4.48 9.31
C GLU A 119 -6.01 4.70 8.86
N LYS A 120 -5.33 5.67 9.46
CA LYS A 120 -3.96 6.01 9.13
C LYS A 120 -3.12 6.17 10.39
N VAL A 121 -1.89 5.69 10.35
CA VAL A 121 -0.84 6.03 11.31
C VAL A 121 0.44 6.32 10.56
N LEU A 122 1.39 6.98 11.21
CA LEU A 122 2.63 7.40 10.55
C LEU A 122 3.63 6.24 10.43
N PRO A 123 4.55 6.29 9.46
CA PRO A 123 5.69 5.37 9.42
C PRO A 123 6.43 5.40 10.77
N GLY A 124 6.88 4.24 11.22
CA GLY A 124 7.53 4.09 12.52
C GLY A 124 6.56 3.77 13.66
N PHE A 125 5.27 3.82 13.43
CA PHE A 125 4.26 3.59 14.47
C PHE A 125 4.39 2.20 15.14
N PHE A 126 4.85 1.20 14.39
CA PHE A 126 5.03 -0.17 14.89
C PHE A 126 6.48 -0.46 15.26
N SER A 127 7.33 0.58 15.38
CA SER A 127 8.77 0.44 15.61
C SER A 127 9.46 -0.36 14.49
N GLU A 128 8.90 -0.32 13.31
CA GLU A 128 9.43 -1.02 12.14
C GLU A 128 10.55 -0.21 11.47
N ASN A 129 11.39 -0.90 10.71
CA ASN A 129 12.50 -0.29 9.99
C ASN A 129 12.37 -0.54 8.48
N TRP A 130 12.05 0.52 7.74
CA TRP A 130 11.90 0.47 6.28
C TRP A 130 13.23 0.43 5.54
N GLU A 131 14.33 0.73 6.21
CA GLU A 131 15.65 0.84 5.58
C GLU A 131 16.43 -0.48 5.54
N THR A 132 15.99 -1.50 6.28
CA THR A 132 16.67 -2.79 6.25
C THR A 132 16.41 -3.51 4.93
N GLU A 133 17.47 -4.12 4.41
CA GLU A 133 17.44 -4.78 3.10
C GLU A 133 16.85 -6.20 3.13
N ASN A 134 16.65 -6.74 4.26
CA ASN A 134 16.27 -8.16 4.38
C ASN A 134 14.81 -8.36 4.68
#